data_9b05e71641e1f2474ef10249f1154981
#
_entry.id   9b05e71641e1f2474ef10249f1154981
#
_cell.length_a   1.000
_cell.length_b   1.000
_cell.length_c   1.000
_cell.angle_alpha   90.00
_cell.angle_beta   90.00
_cell.angle_gamma   90.00
#
_symmetry.space_group_name_H-M   'P 1'
#
loop_
_entity.id
_entity.type
_entity.pdbx_description
1 polymer ?
#
loop_
_entity_poly.entity_id
_entity_poly.type
_entity_poly.pdbx_seq_one_letter_code
_entity_poly.pdbx_strand_id
1 'polypeptide(L)'
;MRTEVNIEVDELYREFFQTIHQFRKLNMASMMPDVSQSEFVIMNVIRDKSSEGKVVISELACRCKLHSSAVSRTLHGLEERGYVERHIDKDDRRNICVELTEEGKRTVEECRQIMQDFGRTVLNHMNVRDMERLITYMNRLYSVAEKEIETRKWKGRKGKEHE
;
A
#
# COMPACT_ATOMS: atom_id res chain seq x y z
N MET A 1 -0.21 -41.49 -2.63
CA MET A 1 0.85 -40.43 -2.75
C MET A 1 0.39 -39.10 -3.31
N ARG A 2 -0.32 -38.98 -4.46
CA ARG A 2 -0.84 -37.66 -4.95
C ARG A 2 -1.92 -37.04 -4.06
N THR A 3 -2.73 -37.84 -3.38
CA THR A 3 -3.85 -37.38 -2.56
C THR A 3 -3.39 -36.79 -1.23
N GLU A 4 -2.41 -37.36 -0.59
CA GLU A 4 -1.86 -36.90 0.71
C GLU A 4 -1.10 -35.59 0.57
N VAL A 5 -0.28 -35.42 -0.49
CA VAL A 5 0.45 -34.19 -0.76
C VAL A 5 -0.52 -33.02 -1.06
N ASN A 6 -1.67 -33.28 -1.70
CA ASN A 6 -2.68 -32.25 -1.94
C ASN A 6 -3.38 -31.80 -0.65
N ILE A 7 -3.66 -32.71 0.28
CA ILE A 7 -4.28 -32.39 1.57
C ILE A 7 -3.36 -31.50 2.39
N GLU A 8 -2.07 -31.80 2.45
CA GLU A 8 -1.07 -31.01 3.17
C GLU A 8 -0.92 -29.59 2.59
N VAL A 9 -0.92 -29.47 1.26
CA VAL A 9 -0.87 -28.14 0.59
C VAL A 9 -2.13 -27.32 0.85
N ASP A 10 -3.31 -27.96 0.84
CA ASP A 10 -4.59 -27.28 1.11
C ASP A 10 -4.71 -26.81 2.57
N GLU A 11 -4.13 -27.54 3.52
CA GLU A 11 -4.06 -27.13 4.93
C GLU A 11 -3.13 -25.95 5.10
N LEU A 12 -1.91 -26.02 4.56
CA LEU A 12 -0.95 -24.91 4.57
C LEU A 12 -1.51 -23.64 3.90
N TYR A 13 -2.25 -23.83 2.81
CA TYR A 13 -2.95 -22.72 2.13
C TYR A 13 -3.93 -22.04 3.07
N ARG A 14 -4.78 -22.78 3.77
CA ARG A 14 -5.76 -22.24 4.73
C ARG A 14 -5.07 -21.51 5.88
N GLU A 15 -4.06 -22.13 6.50
CA GLU A 15 -3.29 -21.52 7.59
C GLU A 15 -2.60 -20.22 7.16
N PHE A 16 -1.97 -20.23 5.99
CA PHE A 16 -1.33 -19.05 5.42
C PHE A 16 -2.32 -17.89 5.25
N PHE A 17 -3.47 -18.15 4.62
CA PHE A 17 -4.47 -17.08 4.42
C PHE A 17 -5.14 -16.63 5.71
N GLN A 18 -5.34 -17.52 6.68
CA GLN A 18 -5.80 -17.14 8.01
C GLN A 18 -4.79 -16.21 8.71
N THR A 19 -3.51 -16.53 8.64
CA THR A 19 -2.43 -15.71 9.21
C THR A 19 -2.38 -14.33 8.55
N ILE A 20 -2.41 -14.26 7.23
CA ILE A 20 -2.49 -12.98 6.50
C ILE A 20 -3.74 -12.19 6.91
N HIS A 21 -4.88 -12.87 7.09
CA HIS A 21 -6.10 -12.20 7.52
C HIS A 21 -5.99 -11.61 8.94
N GLN A 22 -5.29 -12.27 9.86
CA GLN A 22 -5.02 -11.73 11.20
C GLN A 22 -4.20 -10.44 11.13
N PHE A 23 -3.15 -10.38 10.30
CA PHE A 23 -2.38 -9.16 10.08
C PHE A 23 -3.23 -8.01 9.56
N ARG A 24 -4.17 -8.30 8.65
CA ARG A 24 -5.09 -7.27 8.12
C ARG A 24 -6.08 -6.72 9.16
N LYS A 25 -6.31 -7.43 10.26
CA LYS A 25 -7.15 -6.96 11.38
C LYS A 25 -6.41 -6.01 12.31
N LEU A 26 -5.09 -5.91 12.23
CA LEU A 26 -4.34 -4.96 13.04
C LEU A 26 -4.76 -3.54 12.68
N ASN A 27 -5.35 -2.86 13.65
CA ASN A 27 -5.78 -1.47 13.48
C ASN A 27 -4.63 -0.51 13.79
N MET A 28 -3.67 -0.43 12.89
CA MET A 28 -2.52 0.49 13.04
C MET A 28 -2.93 1.96 13.00
N ALA A 29 -4.08 2.27 12.39
CA ALA A 29 -4.60 3.63 12.37
C ALA A 29 -4.97 4.14 13.78
N SER A 30 -5.27 3.25 14.73
CA SER A 30 -5.55 3.64 16.12
C SER A 30 -4.35 4.28 16.86
N MET A 31 -3.16 4.15 16.30
CA MET A 31 -1.94 4.77 16.83
C MET A 31 -1.66 6.15 16.22
N MET A 32 -2.32 6.49 15.12
CA MET A 32 -2.08 7.73 14.38
C MET A 32 -3.00 8.83 14.90
N PRO A 33 -2.49 10.03 15.23
CA PRO A 33 -3.31 11.15 15.61
C PRO A 33 -4.10 11.67 14.39
N ASP A 34 -5.42 11.76 14.53
CA ASP A 34 -6.35 12.42 13.60
C ASP A 34 -6.25 12.07 12.09
N VAL A 35 -5.58 10.96 11.75
CA VAL A 35 -5.38 10.53 10.36
C VAL A 35 -5.77 9.06 10.19
N SER A 36 -6.66 8.77 9.27
CA SER A 36 -6.99 7.40 8.88
C SER A 36 -5.85 6.74 8.09
N GLN A 37 -5.84 5.42 8.02
CA GLN A 37 -4.84 4.68 7.25
C GLN A 37 -4.81 5.08 5.76
N SER A 38 -5.97 5.35 5.15
CA SER A 38 -6.05 5.78 3.74
C SER A 38 -5.49 7.19 3.54
N GLU A 39 -5.73 8.09 4.47
CA GLU A 39 -5.18 9.45 4.45
C GLU A 39 -3.67 9.42 4.63
N PHE A 40 -3.17 8.67 5.60
CA PHE A 40 -1.74 8.49 5.81
C PHE A 40 -1.03 7.95 4.55
N VAL A 41 -1.60 6.94 3.88
CA VAL A 41 -1.05 6.41 2.64
C VAL A 41 -0.96 7.49 1.56
N ILE A 42 -2.03 8.27 1.36
CA ILE A 42 -2.07 9.35 0.36
C ILE A 42 -1.05 10.44 0.71
N MET A 43 -1.02 10.89 1.96
CA MET A 43 -0.06 11.92 2.42
C MET A 43 1.40 11.46 2.24
N ASN A 44 1.71 10.20 2.52
CA ASN A 44 3.04 9.64 2.27
C ASN A 44 3.41 9.67 0.79
N VAL A 45 2.49 9.26 -0.10
CA VAL A 45 2.74 9.28 -1.55
C VAL A 45 2.98 10.71 -2.03
N ILE A 46 2.20 11.70 -1.55
CA ILE A 46 2.41 13.11 -1.88
C ILE A 46 3.79 13.57 -1.42
N ARG A 47 4.18 13.25 -0.18
CA ARG A 47 5.48 13.62 0.38
C ARG A 47 6.65 13.03 -0.41
N ASP A 48 6.60 11.72 -0.67
CA ASP A 48 7.68 11.02 -1.37
C ASP A 48 7.83 11.54 -2.80
N LYS A 49 6.71 11.88 -3.44
CA LYS A 49 6.67 12.41 -4.81
C LYS A 49 7.10 13.88 -4.89
N SER A 50 6.85 14.68 -3.86
CA SER A 50 7.22 16.11 -3.83
C SER A 50 8.72 16.34 -4.07
N SER A 51 9.56 15.39 -3.69
CA SER A 51 11.00 15.42 -3.96
C SER A 51 11.36 15.19 -5.42
N GLU A 52 10.46 14.56 -6.20
CA GLU A 52 10.64 14.25 -7.62
C GLU A 52 9.98 15.29 -8.54
N GLY A 53 9.10 16.14 -8.01
CA GLY A 53 8.39 17.18 -8.75
C GLY A 53 6.92 17.33 -8.36
N LYS A 54 6.12 17.83 -9.28
CA LYS A 54 4.67 18.06 -9.08
C LYS A 54 3.92 16.75 -8.90
N VAL A 55 2.94 16.75 -7.99
CA VAL A 55 2.09 15.58 -7.73
C VAL A 55 0.71 15.81 -8.35
N VAL A 56 0.40 15.07 -9.40
CA VAL A 56 -0.90 15.14 -10.09
C VAL A 56 -1.88 14.15 -9.48
N ILE A 57 -3.13 14.57 -9.26
CA ILE A 57 -4.16 13.74 -8.59
C ILE A 57 -4.42 12.42 -9.33
N SER A 58 -4.41 12.42 -10.67
CA SER A 58 -4.59 11.21 -11.46
C SER A 58 -3.47 10.17 -11.23
N GLU A 59 -2.24 10.62 -10.98
CA GLU A 59 -1.10 9.76 -10.68
C GLU A 59 -1.21 9.14 -9.28
N LEU A 60 -1.75 9.89 -8.31
CA LEU A 60 -2.00 9.38 -6.95
C LEU A 60 -2.91 8.14 -6.95
N ALA A 61 -3.98 8.16 -7.75
CA ALA A 61 -4.92 7.04 -7.84
C ALA A 61 -4.19 5.75 -8.31
N CYS A 62 -3.34 5.89 -9.32
CA CYS A 62 -2.54 4.78 -9.84
C CYS A 62 -1.55 4.26 -8.77
N ARG A 63 -0.79 5.15 -8.12
CA ARG A 63 0.22 4.78 -7.13
C ARG A 63 -0.37 4.17 -5.86
N CYS A 64 -1.48 4.73 -5.38
CA CYS A 64 -2.18 4.19 -4.21
C CYS A 64 -2.99 2.92 -4.53
N LYS A 65 -3.11 2.51 -5.80
CA LYS A 65 -3.98 1.42 -6.27
C LYS A 65 -5.42 1.60 -5.79
N LEU A 66 -5.91 2.84 -5.77
CA LEU A 66 -7.24 3.24 -5.37
C LEU A 66 -8.02 3.77 -6.56
N HIS A 67 -9.35 3.72 -6.48
CA HIS A 67 -10.21 4.39 -7.44
C HIS A 67 -10.08 5.92 -7.32
N SER A 68 -10.08 6.62 -8.45
CA SER A 68 -9.95 8.08 -8.48
C SER A 68 -10.98 8.80 -7.62
N SER A 69 -12.21 8.26 -7.53
CA SER A 69 -13.26 8.80 -6.66
C SER A 69 -12.96 8.66 -5.17
N ALA A 70 -12.26 7.59 -4.76
CA ALA A 70 -11.83 7.40 -3.38
C ALA A 70 -10.71 8.38 -3.03
N VAL A 71 -9.71 8.53 -3.91
CA VAL A 71 -8.62 9.50 -3.74
C VAL A 71 -9.18 10.92 -3.66
N SER A 72 -10.11 11.29 -4.54
CA SER A 72 -10.73 12.62 -4.55
C SER A 72 -11.46 12.94 -3.24
N ARG A 73 -12.21 11.98 -2.68
CA ARG A 73 -12.88 12.13 -1.37
C ARG A 73 -11.90 12.29 -0.23
N THR A 74 -10.88 11.45 -0.19
CA THR A 74 -9.84 11.52 0.86
C THR A 74 -9.09 12.84 0.79
N LEU A 75 -8.73 13.31 -0.41
CA LEU A 75 -8.09 14.61 -0.60
C LEU A 75 -8.98 15.78 -0.19
N HIS A 76 -10.30 15.68 -0.40
CA HIS A 76 -11.24 16.70 0.06
C HIS A 76 -11.24 16.82 1.58
N GLY A 77 -11.33 15.69 2.30
CA GLY A 77 -11.26 15.73 3.77
C GLY A 77 -9.90 16.18 4.32
N LEU A 78 -8.80 15.90 3.63
CA LEU A 78 -7.47 16.41 3.98
C LEU A 78 -7.35 17.91 3.75
N GLU A 79 -7.93 18.42 2.67
CA GLU A 79 -7.96 19.85 2.31
C GLU A 79 -8.81 20.65 3.30
N GLU A 80 -10.01 20.17 3.68
CA GLU A 80 -10.86 20.78 4.70
C GLU A 80 -10.16 20.91 6.07
N ARG A 81 -9.27 19.96 6.39
CA ARG A 81 -8.46 19.98 7.63
C ARG A 81 -7.14 20.73 7.48
N GLY A 82 -6.87 21.29 6.30
CA GLY A 82 -5.67 22.07 6.04
C GLY A 82 -4.38 21.25 5.94
N TYR A 83 -4.44 19.96 5.65
CA TYR A 83 -3.25 19.11 5.49
C TYR A 83 -2.71 19.10 4.06
N VAL A 84 -3.56 19.37 3.08
CA VAL A 84 -3.17 19.49 1.67
C VAL A 84 -3.80 20.74 1.06
N GLU A 85 -3.20 21.21 -0.01
CA GLU A 85 -3.75 22.23 -0.89
C GLU A 85 -3.68 21.78 -2.35
N ARG A 86 -4.69 22.20 -3.13
CA ARG A 86 -4.80 21.87 -4.55
C ARG A 86 -4.65 23.12 -5.38
N HIS A 87 -3.98 22.98 -6.50
CA HIS A 87 -3.83 24.06 -7.46
C HIS A 87 -3.89 23.53 -8.90
N ILE A 88 -4.30 24.38 -9.83
CA ILE A 88 -4.27 24.04 -11.24
C ILE A 88 -2.80 24.09 -11.72
N ASP A 89 -2.37 23.07 -12.44
CA ASP A 89 -1.03 23.05 -13.00
C ASP A 89 -0.85 24.21 -14.00
N LYS A 90 0.23 24.97 -13.83
CA LYS A 90 0.53 26.13 -14.69
C LYS A 90 0.93 25.72 -16.10
N ASP A 91 1.49 24.52 -16.27
CA ASP A 91 1.99 24.02 -17.55
C ASP A 91 0.90 23.25 -18.33
N ASP A 92 0.00 22.53 -17.60
CA ASP A 92 -1.18 21.89 -18.20
C ASP A 92 -2.41 22.10 -17.32
N ARG A 93 -3.22 23.06 -17.68
CA ARG A 93 -4.44 23.46 -16.94
C ARG A 93 -5.51 22.36 -16.81
N ARG A 94 -5.34 21.23 -17.50
CA ARG A 94 -6.21 20.05 -17.33
C ARG A 94 -5.84 19.22 -16.12
N ASN A 95 -4.66 19.45 -15.56
CA ASN A 95 -4.15 18.73 -14.41
C ASN A 95 -4.38 19.56 -13.13
N ILE A 96 -4.78 18.85 -12.06
CA ILE A 96 -4.84 19.40 -10.72
C ILE A 96 -3.69 18.78 -9.95
N CYS A 97 -2.81 19.62 -9.43
CA CYS A 97 -1.72 19.25 -8.54
C CYS A 97 -2.18 19.33 -7.09
N VAL A 98 -1.50 18.57 -6.23
CA VAL A 98 -1.71 18.57 -4.78
C VAL A 98 -0.37 18.60 -4.07
N GLU A 99 -0.30 19.37 -2.99
CA GLU A 99 0.88 19.51 -2.14
C GLU A 99 0.48 19.38 -0.67
N LEU A 100 1.42 18.94 0.17
CA LEU A 100 1.24 19.01 1.63
C LEU A 100 1.49 20.44 2.11
N THR A 101 0.60 20.95 2.93
CA THR A 101 0.85 22.14 3.72
C THR A 101 1.96 21.88 4.78
N GLU A 102 2.42 22.91 5.46
CA GLU A 102 3.37 22.74 6.57
C GLU A 102 2.77 21.89 7.70
N GLU A 103 1.47 22.04 7.96
CA GLU A 103 0.74 21.18 8.91
C GLU A 103 0.68 19.74 8.41
N GLY A 104 0.36 19.52 7.13
CA GLY A 104 0.35 18.20 6.53
C GLY A 104 1.71 17.51 6.57
N LYS A 105 2.80 18.25 6.35
CA LYS A 105 4.17 17.73 6.44
C LYS A 105 4.50 17.28 7.86
N ARG A 106 4.14 18.08 8.87
CA ARG A 106 4.35 17.73 10.28
C ARG A 106 3.55 16.48 10.65
N THR A 107 2.28 16.46 10.33
CA THR A 107 1.38 15.35 10.65
C THR A 107 1.83 14.03 10.00
N VAL A 108 2.19 14.04 8.72
CA VAL A 108 2.66 12.82 8.07
C VAL A 108 3.99 12.33 8.63
N GLU A 109 4.87 13.23 9.04
CA GLU A 109 6.14 12.83 9.65
C GLU A 109 5.94 12.27 11.06
N GLU A 110 5.05 12.83 11.86
CA GLU A 110 4.67 12.29 13.16
C GLU A 110 4.09 10.87 13.04
N CYS A 111 3.14 10.68 12.13
CA CYS A 111 2.58 9.35 11.85
C CYS A 111 3.67 8.35 11.42
N ARG A 112 4.65 8.79 10.63
CA ARG A 112 5.78 7.94 10.22
C ARG A 112 6.67 7.55 11.38
N GLN A 113 6.99 8.47 12.27
CA GLN A 113 7.77 8.18 13.47
C GLN A 113 7.07 7.15 14.34
N ILE A 114 5.78 7.33 14.59
CA ILE A 114 4.95 6.36 15.33
C ILE A 114 5.02 4.96 14.68
N MET A 115 4.86 4.89 13.36
CA MET A 115 4.91 3.62 12.62
C MET A 115 6.31 2.99 12.64
N GLN A 116 7.36 3.80 12.55
CA GLN A 116 8.74 3.32 12.63
C GLN A 116 9.06 2.78 14.02
N ASP A 117 8.67 3.47 15.06
CA ASP A 117 8.90 3.06 16.44
C ASP A 117 8.13 1.79 16.78
N PHE A 118 6.87 1.69 16.34
CA PHE A 118 6.10 0.46 16.41
C PHE A 118 6.81 -0.69 15.69
N GLY A 119 7.21 -0.47 14.44
CA GLY A 119 7.91 -1.49 13.64
C GLY A 119 9.21 -1.94 14.31
N ARG A 120 10.04 -1.02 14.80
CA ARG A 120 11.26 -1.34 15.54
C ARG A 120 10.97 -2.14 16.80
N THR A 121 9.95 -1.75 17.57
CA THR A 121 9.55 -2.45 18.79
C THR A 121 9.14 -3.88 18.47
N VAL A 122 8.29 -4.09 17.47
CA VAL A 122 7.87 -5.44 17.03
C VAL A 122 9.08 -6.27 16.58
N LEU A 123 9.96 -5.69 15.76
CA LEU A 123 11.13 -6.40 15.24
C LEU A 123 12.14 -6.74 16.35
N ASN A 124 12.28 -5.89 17.37
CA ASN A 124 13.16 -6.17 18.52
C ASN A 124 12.71 -7.34 19.37
N HIS A 125 11.41 -7.70 19.31
CA HIS A 125 10.87 -8.91 19.98
C HIS A 125 11.08 -10.19 19.15
N MET A 126 11.54 -10.06 17.92
CA MET A 126 11.82 -11.16 17.01
C MET A 126 13.32 -11.43 16.92
N ASN A 127 13.70 -12.70 16.70
CA ASN A 127 15.09 -13.02 16.42
C ASN A 127 15.48 -12.49 15.02
N VAL A 128 16.64 -11.80 14.94
CA VAL A 128 17.12 -11.21 13.68
C VAL A 128 17.21 -12.24 12.55
N ARG A 129 17.73 -13.45 12.84
CA ARG A 129 17.84 -14.51 11.82
C ARG A 129 16.49 -15.01 11.33
N ASP A 130 15.48 -15.05 12.19
CA ASP A 130 14.14 -15.46 11.81
C ASP A 130 13.47 -14.38 10.96
N MET A 131 13.75 -13.10 11.24
CA MET A 131 13.29 -11.99 10.40
C MET A 131 13.96 -11.99 9.02
N GLU A 132 15.26 -12.24 8.93
CA GLU A 132 15.97 -12.38 7.64
C GLU A 132 15.40 -13.53 6.80
N ARG A 133 15.11 -14.66 7.44
CA ARG A 133 14.47 -15.81 6.78
C ARG A 133 13.05 -15.46 6.31
N LEU A 134 12.26 -14.81 7.16
CA LEU A 134 10.90 -14.41 6.81
C LEU A 134 10.91 -13.48 5.59
N ILE A 135 11.77 -12.45 5.58
CA ILE A 135 11.94 -11.53 4.44
C ILE A 135 12.31 -12.31 3.18
N THR A 136 13.25 -13.26 3.29
CA THR A 136 13.67 -14.09 2.15
C THR A 136 12.53 -14.93 1.59
N TYR A 137 11.73 -15.58 2.47
CA TYR A 137 10.59 -16.37 2.05
C TYR A 137 9.47 -15.53 1.46
N MET A 138 9.20 -14.34 2.02
CA MET A 138 8.21 -13.41 1.48
C MET A 138 8.59 -12.91 0.08
N ASN A 139 9.86 -12.56 -0.14
CA ASN A 139 10.35 -12.16 -1.46
C ASN A 139 10.24 -13.29 -2.48
N ARG A 140 10.58 -14.53 -2.09
CA ARG A 140 10.42 -15.72 -2.94
C ARG A 140 8.94 -15.96 -3.27
N LEU A 141 8.06 -15.88 -2.27
CA LEU A 141 6.62 -16.03 -2.46
C LEU A 141 6.07 -14.99 -3.43
N TYR A 142 6.47 -13.72 -3.27
CA TYR A 142 6.10 -12.63 -4.18
C TYR A 142 6.52 -12.97 -5.63
N SER A 143 7.79 -13.32 -5.85
CA SER A 143 8.31 -13.62 -7.19
C SER A 143 7.60 -14.81 -7.86
N VAL A 144 7.26 -15.85 -7.09
CA VAL A 144 6.50 -17.00 -7.60
C VAL A 144 5.07 -16.60 -7.96
N ALA A 145 4.40 -15.83 -7.09
CA ALA A 145 3.04 -15.37 -7.32
C ALA A 145 2.95 -14.44 -8.54
N GLU A 146 3.91 -13.52 -8.71
CA GLU A 146 3.99 -12.62 -9.85
C GLU A 146 4.10 -13.39 -11.18
N LYS A 147 5.00 -14.36 -11.26
CA LYS A 147 5.15 -15.24 -12.45
C LYS A 147 3.88 -16.03 -12.75
N GLU A 148 3.21 -16.55 -11.71
CA GLU A 148 1.96 -17.30 -11.89
C GLU A 148 0.82 -16.40 -12.40
N ILE A 149 0.73 -15.17 -11.91
CA ILE A 149 -0.24 -14.17 -12.42
C ILE A 149 0.02 -13.88 -13.89
N GLU A 150 1.26 -13.66 -14.29
CA GLU A 150 1.62 -13.40 -15.69
C GLU A 150 1.26 -14.59 -16.58
N THR A 151 1.58 -15.82 -16.15
CA THR A 151 1.25 -17.04 -16.86
C THR A 151 -0.25 -17.21 -17.07
N ARG A 152 -1.07 -16.92 -16.06
CA ARG A 152 -2.53 -17.01 -16.15
C ARG A 152 -3.13 -15.92 -17.02
N LYS A 153 -2.61 -14.69 -16.96
CA LYS A 153 -3.03 -13.60 -17.84
C LYS A 153 -2.77 -13.92 -19.31
N TRP A 154 -1.64 -14.56 -19.60
CA TRP A 154 -1.28 -14.96 -20.95
C TRP A 154 -2.19 -16.07 -21.48
N LYS A 155 -2.50 -17.11 -20.68
CA LYS A 155 -3.44 -18.18 -21.04
C LYS A 155 -4.85 -17.64 -21.31
N GLY A 156 -5.32 -16.70 -20.50
CA GLY A 156 -6.65 -16.08 -20.67
C GLY A 156 -6.79 -15.21 -21.90
N ARG A 157 -5.68 -14.66 -22.46
CA ARG A 157 -5.71 -13.93 -23.74
C ARG A 157 -5.81 -14.88 -24.95
N LYS A 158 -5.06 -16.00 -24.94
CA LYS A 158 -5.11 -16.98 -26.04
C LYS A 158 -6.46 -17.69 -26.18
N GLY A 159 -7.21 -17.86 -25.08
CA GLY A 159 -8.55 -18.44 -25.13
C GLY A 159 -9.62 -17.54 -25.78
N LYS A 160 -9.36 -16.22 -25.91
CA LYS A 160 -10.28 -15.25 -26.54
C LYS A 160 -9.98 -14.98 -28.03
N GLU A 161 -8.87 -15.45 -28.54
CA GLU A 161 -8.49 -15.32 -29.97
C GLU A 161 -8.96 -16.52 -30.83
N HIS A 162 -9.62 -17.51 -30.21
CA HIS A 162 -10.12 -18.73 -30.87
C HIS A 162 -11.65 -18.91 -30.76
N GLU A 163 -12.41 -17.90 -30.31
CA GLU A 163 -13.86 -17.78 -30.43
C GLU A 163 -14.23 -16.69 -31.46
#